data_6c842df5c10ec038719b95ea757c0062
#
_entry.id   6c842df5c10ec038719b95ea757c0062
#
_cell.length_a   1.000
_cell.length_b   1.000
_cell.length_c   1.000
_cell.angle_alpha   90.00
_cell.angle_beta   90.00
_cell.angle_gamma   90.00
#
_symmetry.space_group_name_H-M   'P 1'
#
loop_
_entity.id
_entity.type
_entity.pdbx_description
1 polymer ?
#
loop_
_entity_poly.entity_id
_entity_poly.type
_entity_poly.pdbx_seq_one_letter_code
_entity_poly.pdbx_strand_id
1 'polypeptide(L)'
;MIKNLSEQTASFGLCPPRCYYVPFGGAQKEGAREDSERFVSLNGTWKFRAHEKLADIGEDFCSEVLPDEIPVPSCVQYFGYDSFQYTNVTYPFPYDPPFVPVKNPAFHYSRNFEADGQGRLYIVFEGVDSCFYIYVNGKFVGFSEISHRLAEFDITSFVRPGENRLDVVVQKWCAGSYLEDQDKWRFTGIFRDVYLLKRPEGHIVDYKIEPRLLEDGSAELLFFHRGGGEA
;
A
#
# COMPACT_ATOMS: atom_id res chain seq x y z
N MET A 1 -2.22 -14.76 15.72
CA MET A 1 -1.13 -13.76 15.98
C MET A 1 -0.46 -13.40 14.67
N ILE A 2 -0.32 -12.10 14.38
CA ILE A 2 0.39 -11.61 13.19
C ILE A 2 1.88 -11.94 13.34
N LYS A 3 2.45 -12.63 12.33
CA LYS A 3 3.91 -12.90 12.33
C LYS A 3 4.67 -11.63 11.96
N ASN A 4 5.76 -11.36 12.67
CA ASN A 4 6.69 -10.31 12.25
C ASN A 4 7.44 -10.79 11.00
N LEU A 5 7.10 -10.25 9.84
CA LEU A 5 7.72 -10.60 8.56
C LEU A 5 8.95 -9.74 8.25
N SER A 6 9.07 -8.58 8.88
CA SER A 6 10.13 -7.61 8.61
C SER A 6 11.56 -8.17 8.78
N GLU A 7 11.76 -9.12 9.69
CA GLU A 7 13.05 -9.77 9.89
C GLU A 7 13.39 -10.83 8.82
N GLN A 8 12.45 -11.15 7.94
CA GLN A 8 12.55 -12.28 7.01
C GLN A 8 12.49 -11.85 5.54
N THR A 9 11.72 -10.82 5.22
CA THR A 9 11.47 -10.38 3.85
C THR A 9 11.00 -8.94 3.80
N ALA A 10 11.43 -8.21 2.77
CA ALA A 10 11.00 -6.84 2.52
C ALA A 10 9.56 -6.73 1.97
N SER A 11 9.03 -7.82 1.41
CA SER A 11 7.67 -7.85 0.90
C SER A 11 7.14 -9.27 0.72
N PHE A 12 5.80 -9.39 0.75
CA PHE A 12 5.09 -10.63 0.42
C PHE A 12 3.79 -10.28 -0.30
N GLY A 13 3.43 -11.01 -1.35
CA GLY A 13 2.19 -10.80 -2.11
C GLY A 13 2.15 -9.51 -2.93
N LEU A 14 3.24 -8.74 -2.96
CA LEU A 14 3.36 -7.50 -3.71
C LEU A 14 3.47 -7.78 -5.21
N CYS A 15 2.70 -7.05 -6.02
CA CYS A 15 2.86 -7.08 -7.46
C CYS A 15 4.23 -6.53 -7.89
N PRO A 16 4.84 -7.04 -8.98
CA PRO A 16 6.07 -6.46 -9.52
C PRO A 16 5.90 -4.97 -9.83
N PRO A 17 6.97 -4.17 -9.67
CA PRO A 17 6.96 -2.77 -10.09
C PRO A 17 6.61 -2.62 -11.57
N ARG A 18 5.85 -1.59 -11.88
CA ARG A 18 5.42 -1.23 -13.23
C ARG A 18 5.35 0.27 -13.42
N CYS A 19 5.22 0.71 -14.67
CA CYS A 19 4.89 2.09 -14.96
C CYS A 19 3.53 2.47 -14.33
N TYR A 20 3.49 3.67 -13.75
CA TYR A 20 2.24 4.21 -13.20
C TYR A 20 1.30 4.62 -14.33
N TYR A 21 0.10 4.08 -14.30
CA TYR A 21 -1.02 4.57 -15.09
C TYR A 21 -2.34 4.07 -14.49
N VAL A 22 -3.39 4.84 -14.71
CA VAL A 22 -4.77 4.45 -14.42
C VAL A 22 -5.50 4.31 -15.77
N PRO A 23 -6.01 3.12 -16.10
CA PRO A 23 -6.74 2.93 -17.34
C PRO A 23 -8.10 3.61 -17.29
N PHE A 24 -8.55 4.11 -18.44
CA PHE A 24 -9.93 4.56 -18.65
C PHE A 24 -10.70 3.51 -19.40
N GLY A 25 -12.03 3.44 -19.17
CA GLY A 25 -12.93 2.65 -19.97
C GLY A 25 -13.45 3.44 -21.17
N GLY A 26 -13.72 2.74 -22.27
CA GLY A 26 -14.36 3.34 -23.44
C GLY A 26 -13.49 4.35 -24.20
N ALA A 27 -14.13 5.40 -24.72
CA ALA A 27 -13.50 6.37 -25.62
C ALA A 27 -12.86 7.58 -24.91
N GLN A 28 -12.94 7.67 -23.59
CA GLN A 28 -12.31 8.75 -22.86
C GLN A 28 -10.79 8.65 -22.97
N LYS A 29 -10.13 9.72 -23.36
CA LYS A 29 -8.70 9.73 -23.66
C LYS A 29 -7.89 10.59 -22.71
N GLU A 30 -8.52 11.51 -21.99
CA GLU A 30 -7.86 12.49 -21.11
C GLU A 30 -8.74 12.75 -19.89
N GLY A 31 -8.10 13.01 -18.75
CA GLY A 31 -8.77 13.33 -17.49
C GLY A 31 -7.86 13.08 -16.29
N ALA A 32 -8.30 13.54 -15.13
CA ALA A 32 -7.70 13.15 -13.87
C ALA A 32 -7.98 11.66 -13.62
N ARG A 33 -7.15 10.99 -12.82
CA ARG A 33 -7.34 9.56 -12.50
C ARG A 33 -8.68 9.27 -11.82
N GLU A 34 -9.19 10.25 -11.09
CA GLU A 34 -10.47 10.22 -10.39
C GLU A 34 -11.68 10.20 -11.35
N ASP A 35 -11.50 10.65 -12.59
CA ASP A 35 -12.54 10.59 -13.64
C ASP A 35 -12.68 9.18 -14.24
N SER A 36 -11.75 8.27 -13.94
CA SER A 36 -11.81 6.90 -14.43
C SER A 36 -12.76 6.04 -13.59
N GLU A 37 -13.69 5.36 -14.22
CA GLU A 37 -14.54 4.35 -13.59
C GLU A 37 -13.77 3.14 -13.03
N ARG A 38 -12.49 3.01 -13.40
CA ARG A 38 -11.61 1.94 -12.94
C ARG A 38 -10.84 2.32 -11.69
N PHE A 39 -10.89 3.57 -11.28
CA PHE A 39 -10.28 4.10 -10.07
C PHE A 39 -11.36 4.30 -9.00
N VAL A 40 -11.16 3.72 -7.82
CA VAL A 40 -12.04 3.92 -6.66
C VAL A 40 -11.21 4.35 -5.47
N SER A 41 -11.30 5.62 -5.09
CA SER A 41 -10.59 6.14 -3.92
C SER A 41 -11.09 5.47 -2.64
N LEU A 42 -10.15 5.07 -1.80
CA LEU A 42 -10.41 4.65 -0.42
C LEU A 42 -9.98 5.70 0.61
N ASN A 43 -9.61 6.89 0.17
CA ASN A 43 -9.32 8.00 1.06
C ASN A 43 -10.55 8.41 1.89
N GLY A 44 -10.30 9.03 3.03
CA GLY A 44 -11.35 9.52 3.92
C GLY A 44 -11.21 8.95 5.33
N THR A 45 -12.30 8.85 6.08
CA THR A 45 -12.27 8.40 7.47
C THR A 45 -12.24 6.87 7.55
N TRP A 46 -11.26 6.34 8.26
CA TRP A 46 -11.11 4.90 8.53
C TRP A 46 -11.31 4.63 10.02
N LYS A 47 -11.82 3.47 10.37
CA LYS A 47 -11.81 2.98 11.75
C LYS A 47 -10.40 2.67 12.17
N PHE A 48 -10.09 2.89 13.46
CA PHE A 48 -8.71 2.89 13.93
C PHE A 48 -8.56 2.38 15.36
N ARG A 49 -7.40 1.78 15.66
CA ARG A 49 -6.92 1.47 17.02
C ARG A 49 -5.40 1.46 17.06
N ALA A 50 -4.83 2.13 18.06
CA ALA A 50 -3.40 2.05 18.37
C ALA A 50 -3.13 0.92 19.36
N HIS A 51 -2.01 0.19 19.16
CA HIS A 51 -1.49 -0.85 20.04
C HIS A 51 -0.05 -0.53 20.42
N GLU A 52 0.39 -0.93 21.61
CA GLU A 52 1.78 -0.70 22.04
C GLU A 52 2.80 -1.53 21.22
N LYS A 53 2.38 -2.69 20.74
CA LYS A 53 3.21 -3.58 19.92
C LYS A 53 2.34 -4.51 19.06
N LEU A 54 2.92 -5.05 18.01
CA LEU A 54 2.25 -5.99 17.09
C LEU A 54 1.65 -7.21 17.81
N ALA A 55 2.33 -7.72 18.85
CA ALA A 55 1.90 -8.88 19.62
C ALA A 55 0.61 -8.66 20.45
N ASP A 56 0.20 -7.40 20.65
CA ASP A 56 -1.03 -7.07 21.37
C ASP A 56 -2.28 -7.17 20.48
N ILE A 57 -2.10 -7.37 19.18
CA ILE A 57 -3.17 -7.58 18.22
C ILE A 57 -3.63 -9.06 18.30
N GLY A 58 -4.87 -9.27 18.71
CA GLY A 58 -5.48 -10.59 18.85
C GLY A 58 -5.60 -11.35 17.53
N GLU A 59 -5.94 -12.62 17.56
CA GLU A 59 -6.10 -13.43 16.35
C GLU A 59 -7.32 -13.04 15.53
N ASP A 60 -8.39 -12.64 16.21
CA ASP A 60 -9.68 -12.28 15.59
C ASP A 60 -9.81 -10.78 15.26
N PHE A 61 -8.67 -10.06 15.22
CA PHE A 61 -8.64 -8.58 15.05
C PHE A 61 -9.41 -8.07 13.83
N CYS A 62 -9.46 -8.83 12.73
CA CYS A 62 -10.22 -8.48 11.54
C CYS A 62 -11.75 -8.51 11.77
N SER A 63 -12.23 -9.05 12.90
CA SER A 63 -13.65 -9.06 13.29
C SER A 63 -13.97 -7.99 14.32
N GLU A 64 -12.97 -7.28 14.85
CA GLU A 64 -13.17 -6.29 15.89
C GLU A 64 -13.82 -5.01 15.35
N VAL A 65 -14.61 -4.37 16.22
CA VAL A 65 -15.09 -3.01 16.02
C VAL A 65 -14.03 -2.07 16.62
N LEU A 66 -13.38 -1.29 15.77
CA LEU A 66 -12.34 -0.36 16.22
C LEU A 66 -12.98 0.89 16.83
N PRO A 67 -12.46 1.39 17.97
CA PRO A 67 -13.11 2.45 18.77
C PRO A 67 -12.95 3.85 18.21
N ASP A 68 -11.84 4.08 17.48
CA ASP A 68 -11.43 5.40 17.03
C ASP A 68 -11.62 5.56 15.52
N GLU A 69 -11.41 6.78 15.05
CA GLU A 69 -11.39 7.12 13.64
C GLU A 69 -10.19 8.00 13.32
N ILE A 70 -9.63 7.81 12.11
CA ILE A 70 -8.50 8.60 11.62
C ILE A 70 -8.69 8.87 10.13
N PRO A 71 -8.34 10.06 9.62
CA PRO A 71 -8.34 10.32 8.18
C PRO A 71 -7.19 9.57 7.50
N VAL A 72 -7.44 9.10 6.30
CA VAL A 72 -6.44 8.54 5.37
C VAL A 72 -6.54 9.34 4.07
N PRO A 73 -5.44 9.91 3.57
CA PRO A 73 -4.07 9.82 4.09
C PRO A 73 -3.81 10.67 5.33
N SER A 74 -2.99 10.15 6.25
CA SER A 74 -2.47 10.93 7.38
C SER A 74 -1.32 10.19 8.10
N CYS A 75 -0.66 10.91 9.03
CA CYS A 75 0.30 10.34 9.97
C CYS A 75 -0.29 10.35 11.39
N VAL A 76 -0.13 9.26 12.11
CA VAL A 76 -0.71 9.04 13.45
C VAL A 76 -0.25 10.05 14.49
N GLN A 77 0.95 10.65 14.30
CA GLN A 77 1.52 11.66 15.18
C GLN A 77 0.66 12.93 15.26
N TYR A 78 0.02 13.33 14.17
CA TYR A 78 -0.87 14.50 14.15
C TYR A 78 -2.14 14.34 14.98
N PHE A 79 -2.47 13.08 15.33
CA PHE A 79 -3.66 12.73 16.12
C PHE A 79 -3.32 12.29 17.55
N GLY A 80 -2.04 12.43 17.95
CA GLY A 80 -1.59 12.13 19.31
C GLY A 80 -1.41 10.64 19.62
N TYR A 81 -1.43 9.76 18.62
CA TYR A 81 -1.24 8.32 18.82
C TYR A 81 0.24 7.93 18.90
N ASP A 82 1.16 8.84 18.51
CA ASP A 82 2.59 8.67 18.66
C ASP A 82 3.27 10.04 18.77
N SER A 83 4.53 10.07 19.19
CA SER A 83 5.33 11.29 19.32
C SER A 83 6.10 11.59 18.04
N PHE A 84 6.30 12.89 17.78
CA PHE A 84 7.20 13.35 16.73
C PHE A 84 8.65 12.98 17.08
N GLN A 85 9.36 12.41 16.13
CA GLN A 85 10.78 12.10 16.25
C GLN A 85 11.53 12.61 15.03
N TYR A 86 12.67 13.22 15.28
CA TYR A 86 13.61 13.64 14.27
C TYR A 86 14.93 12.93 14.47
N THR A 87 15.45 12.33 13.42
CA THR A 87 16.77 11.73 13.40
C THR A 87 17.55 12.24 12.20
N ASN A 88 18.85 12.46 12.41
CA ASN A 88 19.78 12.93 11.38
C ASN A 88 20.86 11.86 11.13
N VAL A 89 21.82 11.73 12.05
CA VAL A 89 22.98 10.83 11.88
C VAL A 89 22.96 9.62 12.83
N THR A 90 22.00 9.58 13.73
CA THR A 90 21.88 8.49 14.71
C THR A 90 20.56 7.76 14.52
N TYR A 91 20.60 6.42 14.62
CA TYR A 91 19.36 5.63 14.61
C TYR A 91 18.50 5.97 15.85
N PRO A 92 17.16 5.95 15.73
CA PRO A 92 16.24 6.21 16.85
C PRO A 92 16.23 5.10 17.89
N PHE A 93 16.92 3.99 17.64
CA PHE A 93 17.07 2.81 18.51
C PHE A 93 18.43 2.16 18.27
N PRO A 94 18.89 1.22 19.15
CA PRO A 94 20.18 0.55 18.99
C PRO A 94 20.34 -0.12 17.63
N TYR A 95 21.53 -0.01 17.04
CA TYR A 95 21.85 -0.60 15.74
C TYR A 95 22.09 -2.11 15.89
N ASP A 96 21.09 -2.91 15.48
CA ASP A 96 21.13 -4.38 15.53
C ASP A 96 20.24 -4.99 14.40
N PRO A 97 20.53 -4.67 13.11
CA PRO A 97 19.69 -5.16 12.01
C PRO A 97 19.72 -6.69 11.91
N PRO A 98 18.59 -7.36 11.60
CA PRO A 98 17.32 -6.77 11.19
C PRO A 98 16.36 -6.49 12.35
N PHE A 99 16.79 -6.64 13.59
CA PHE A 99 15.93 -6.58 14.77
C PHE A 99 15.55 -5.13 15.12
N VAL A 100 14.30 -4.94 15.49
CA VAL A 100 13.74 -3.66 15.92
C VAL A 100 13.29 -3.75 17.38
N PRO A 101 13.08 -2.62 18.08
CA PRO A 101 12.67 -2.64 19.48
C PRO A 101 11.41 -3.48 19.72
N VAL A 102 11.37 -4.21 20.82
CA VAL A 102 10.17 -4.98 21.23
C VAL A 102 8.98 -4.04 21.48
N LYS A 103 9.23 -2.87 22.07
CA LYS A 103 8.24 -1.78 22.20
C LYS A 103 8.19 -1.03 20.87
N ASN A 104 7.31 -1.47 20.00
CA ASN A 104 7.20 -1.02 18.63
C ASN A 104 5.71 -0.84 18.29
N PRO A 105 5.17 0.38 18.37
CA PRO A 105 3.76 0.64 18.16
C PRO A 105 3.24 0.07 16.85
N ALA A 106 2.01 -0.45 16.90
CA ALA A 106 1.29 -0.95 15.75
C ALA A 106 -0.10 -0.31 15.67
N PHE A 107 -0.52 0.04 14.48
CA PHE A 107 -1.72 0.82 14.21
C PHE A 107 -2.64 0.04 13.29
N HIS A 108 -3.81 -0.32 13.82
CA HIS A 108 -4.82 -1.08 13.08
C HIS A 108 -5.85 -0.12 12.47
N TYR A 109 -5.94 -0.16 11.16
CA TYR A 109 -6.91 0.57 10.34
C TYR A 109 -7.92 -0.40 9.76
N SER A 110 -9.18 0.00 9.66
CA SER A 110 -10.20 -0.79 8.97
C SER A 110 -11.16 0.08 8.16
N ARG A 111 -11.54 -0.42 6.98
CA ARG A 111 -12.49 0.22 6.08
C ARG A 111 -13.26 -0.81 5.27
N ASN A 112 -14.57 -0.58 5.09
CA ASN A 112 -15.37 -1.35 4.14
C ASN A 112 -15.30 -0.72 2.75
N PHE A 113 -15.40 -1.57 1.74
CA PHE A 113 -15.47 -1.18 0.33
C PHE A 113 -16.36 -2.14 -0.46
N GLU A 114 -16.88 -1.65 -1.59
CA GLU A 114 -17.71 -2.45 -2.50
C GLU A 114 -16.87 -3.02 -3.65
N ALA A 115 -17.15 -4.27 -4.02
CA ALA A 115 -16.61 -4.90 -5.21
C ALA A 115 -17.74 -5.57 -6.02
N ASP A 116 -17.64 -5.51 -7.36
CA ASP A 116 -18.60 -6.14 -8.26
C ASP A 116 -18.27 -7.61 -8.58
N GLY A 117 -17.08 -8.06 -8.19
CA GLY A 117 -16.58 -9.41 -8.45
C GLY A 117 -16.25 -9.68 -9.92
N GLN A 118 -16.08 -8.63 -10.73
CA GLN A 118 -15.78 -8.75 -12.16
C GLN A 118 -14.34 -8.31 -12.46
N GLY A 119 -13.69 -9.02 -13.38
CA GLY A 119 -12.33 -8.73 -13.80
C GLY A 119 -11.31 -8.88 -12.68
N ARG A 120 -10.23 -8.13 -12.77
CA ARG A 120 -9.17 -8.08 -11.77
C ARG A 120 -9.29 -6.84 -10.89
N LEU A 121 -9.08 -7.02 -9.60
CA LEU A 121 -9.13 -5.93 -8.62
C LEU A 121 -7.81 -5.86 -7.87
N TYR A 122 -7.18 -4.70 -7.94
CA TYR A 122 -5.95 -4.39 -7.23
C TYR A 122 -6.21 -3.35 -6.16
N ILE A 123 -5.50 -3.46 -5.03
CA ILE A 123 -5.42 -2.39 -4.04
C ILE A 123 -4.04 -1.75 -4.12
N VAL A 124 -4.00 -0.43 -4.11
CA VAL A 124 -2.78 0.34 -4.24
C VAL A 124 -2.64 1.28 -3.06
N PHE A 125 -1.48 1.21 -2.40
CA PHE A 125 -1.04 2.14 -1.38
C PHE A 125 0.12 2.95 -1.96
N GLU A 126 -0.01 4.27 -2.07
CA GLU A 126 1.05 5.11 -2.63
C GLU A 126 2.17 5.42 -1.64
N GLY A 127 1.90 5.23 -0.34
CA GLY A 127 2.92 5.36 0.70
C GLY A 127 2.39 5.02 2.09
N VAL A 128 3.09 4.12 2.78
CA VAL A 128 2.80 3.71 4.16
C VAL A 128 4.11 3.58 4.91
N ASP A 129 4.30 4.31 6.00
CA ASP A 129 5.53 4.30 6.81
C ASP A 129 5.26 3.67 8.19
N SER A 130 6.09 2.68 8.63
CA SER A 130 7.27 2.09 7.98
C SER A 130 6.97 0.81 7.22
N CYS A 131 6.26 -0.13 7.80
CA CYS A 131 5.82 -1.36 7.14
C CYS A 131 4.35 -1.66 7.47
N PHE A 132 3.72 -2.47 6.63
CA PHE A 132 2.32 -2.77 6.82
C PHE A 132 1.92 -4.15 6.30
N TYR A 133 0.88 -4.67 6.94
CA TYR A 133 0.20 -5.93 6.61
C TYR A 133 -1.20 -5.61 6.12
N ILE A 134 -1.65 -6.27 5.06
CA ILE A 134 -3.02 -6.12 4.58
C ILE A 134 -3.80 -7.42 4.66
N TYR A 135 -5.07 -7.30 5.02
CA TYR A 135 -6.04 -8.38 5.10
C TYR A 135 -7.32 -7.95 4.40
N VAL A 136 -7.90 -8.85 3.62
CA VAL A 136 -9.23 -8.66 3.02
C VAL A 136 -10.13 -9.78 3.47
N ASN A 137 -11.27 -9.43 4.05
CA ASN A 137 -12.23 -10.39 4.61
C ASN A 137 -11.58 -11.40 5.61
N GLY A 138 -10.65 -10.89 6.43
CA GLY A 138 -9.92 -11.68 7.43
C GLY A 138 -8.80 -12.55 6.86
N LYS A 139 -8.54 -12.53 5.54
CA LYS A 139 -7.47 -13.31 4.92
C LYS A 139 -6.25 -12.44 4.69
N PHE A 140 -5.09 -12.93 5.09
CA PHE A 140 -3.81 -12.25 4.82
C PHE A 140 -3.54 -12.19 3.31
N VAL A 141 -3.31 -10.98 2.80
CA VAL A 141 -3.03 -10.71 1.38
C VAL A 141 -1.55 -10.47 1.17
N GLY A 142 -0.94 -9.60 2.00
CA GLY A 142 0.44 -9.26 1.78
C GLY A 142 1.05 -8.30 2.80
N PHE A 143 2.33 -8.03 2.61
CA PHE A 143 3.20 -7.23 3.45
C PHE A 143 4.17 -6.40 2.61
N SER A 144 4.49 -5.18 3.05
CA SER A 144 5.55 -4.35 2.48
C SER A 144 6.21 -3.50 3.56
N GLU A 145 7.54 -3.34 3.47
CA GLU A 145 8.34 -2.46 4.33
C GLU A 145 9.11 -1.38 3.56
N ILE A 146 8.63 -1.04 2.36
CA ILE A 146 9.24 0.01 1.53
C ILE A 146 8.32 1.23 1.56
N SER A 147 8.56 2.16 2.48
CA SER A 147 7.59 3.17 2.90
C SER A 147 7.25 4.21 1.83
N HIS A 148 8.21 4.64 1.02
CA HIS A 148 8.03 5.72 0.03
C HIS A 148 7.78 5.22 -1.40
N ARG A 149 7.52 3.93 -1.55
CA ARG A 149 7.23 3.29 -2.82
C ARG A 149 5.76 2.86 -2.88
N LEU A 150 5.19 2.97 -4.06
CA LEU A 150 3.87 2.41 -4.35
C LEU A 150 3.87 0.89 -4.11
N ALA A 151 2.91 0.41 -3.32
CA ALA A 151 2.66 -1.00 -3.06
C ALA A 151 1.30 -1.40 -3.64
N GLU A 152 1.33 -2.27 -4.65
CA GLU A 152 0.15 -2.80 -5.34
C GLU A 152 -0.02 -4.29 -5.04
N PHE A 153 -1.24 -4.71 -4.70
CA PHE A 153 -1.57 -6.10 -4.40
C PHE A 153 -2.78 -6.55 -5.21
N ASP A 154 -2.72 -7.72 -5.82
CA ASP A 154 -3.88 -8.35 -6.45
C ASP A 154 -4.78 -8.94 -5.36
N ILE A 155 -5.97 -8.37 -5.21
CA ILE A 155 -6.96 -8.81 -4.23
C ILE A 155 -8.13 -9.56 -4.87
N THR A 156 -8.07 -9.89 -6.14
CA THR A 156 -9.15 -10.52 -6.91
C THR A 156 -9.70 -11.77 -6.25
N SER A 157 -8.84 -12.66 -5.74
CA SER A 157 -9.24 -13.91 -5.09
C SER A 157 -9.70 -13.75 -3.64
N PHE A 158 -9.58 -12.55 -3.07
CA PHE A 158 -9.92 -12.25 -1.68
C PHE A 158 -11.27 -11.55 -1.53
N VAL A 159 -11.78 -10.95 -2.61
CA VAL A 159 -13.04 -10.22 -2.61
C VAL A 159 -14.22 -11.10 -2.98
N ARG A 160 -15.41 -10.63 -2.60
CA ARG A 160 -16.70 -11.16 -3.00
C ARG A 160 -17.57 -10.04 -3.56
N PRO A 161 -18.58 -10.32 -4.39
CA PRO A 161 -19.55 -9.30 -4.80
C PRO A 161 -20.23 -8.68 -3.58
N GLY A 162 -20.39 -7.35 -3.59
CA GLY A 162 -20.95 -6.56 -2.49
C GLY A 162 -19.87 -6.07 -1.53
N GLU A 163 -20.25 -5.91 -0.27
CA GLU A 163 -19.39 -5.35 0.78
C GLU A 163 -18.24 -6.30 1.17
N ASN A 164 -17.05 -5.73 1.22
CA ASN A 164 -15.81 -6.36 1.67
C ASN A 164 -15.16 -5.49 2.75
N ARG A 165 -14.43 -6.13 3.67
CA ARG A 165 -13.68 -5.47 4.71
C ARG A 165 -12.18 -5.53 4.42
N LEU A 166 -11.54 -4.39 4.49
CA LEU A 166 -10.09 -4.20 4.46
C LEU A 166 -9.60 -3.90 5.86
N ASP A 167 -8.61 -4.63 6.33
CA ASP A 167 -7.86 -4.34 7.55
C ASP A 167 -6.38 -4.17 7.21
N VAL A 168 -5.79 -3.09 7.73
CA VAL A 168 -4.37 -2.75 7.53
C VAL A 168 -3.71 -2.57 8.88
N VAL A 169 -2.61 -3.25 9.11
CA VAL A 169 -1.80 -3.07 10.32
C VAL A 169 -0.48 -2.43 9.94
N VAL A 170 -0.26 -1.19 10.39
CA VAL A 170 0.97 -0.44 10.16
C VAL A 170 1.84 -0.53 11.40
N GLN A 171 3.12 -0.85 11.25
CA GLN A 171 4.08 -0.93 12.33
C GLN A 171 5.10 0.20 12.23
N LYS A 172 5.45 0.81 13.37
CA LYS A 172 6.33 1.99 13.41
C LYS A 172 7.75 1.70 12.92
N TRP A 173 8.34 0.61 13.40
CA TRP A 173 9.71 0.22 13.06
C TRP A 173 9.74 -1.13 12.36
N CYS A 174 10.58 -1.26 11.35
CA CYS A 174 10.82 -2.49 10.60
C CYS A 174 12.31 -2.58 10.23
N ALA A 175 12.74 -3.72 9.67
CA ALA A 175 14.12 -3.85 9.21
C ALA A 175 14.48 -2.81 8.16
N GLY A 176 13.53 -2.43 7.30
CA GLY A 176 13.68 -1.34 6.33
C GLY A 176 14.02 0.01 6.97
N SER A 177 13.64 0.24 8.23
CA SER A 177 13.96 1.49 8.94
C SER A 177 15.46 1.75 9.05
N TYR A 178 16.30 0.72 9.05
CA TYR A 178 17.76 0.87 9.01
C TYR A 178 18.27 1.43 7.68
N LEU A 179 17.61 1.11 6.58
CA LEU A 179 17.97 1.57 5.23
C LEU A 179 17.36 2.95 4.91
N GLU A 180 16.28 3.29 5.59
CA GLU A 180 15.56 4.55 5.43
C GLU A 180 15.95 5.60 6.47
N ASP A 181 17.09 5.42 7.16
CA ASP A 181 17.60 6.39 8.11
C ASP A 181 18.22 7.58 7.38
N GLN A 182 17.40 8.63 7.26
CA GLN A 182 17.68 9.88 6.57
C GLN A 182 17.50 11.06 7.52
N ASP A 183 18.05 12.20 7.15
CA ASP A 183 17.81 13.48 7.83
C ASP A 183 16.34 13.92 7.62
N LYS A 184 15.44 13.32 8.39
CA LYS A 184 14.01 13.56 8.27
C LYS A 184 13.26 13.34 9.57
N TRP A 185 12.05 13.90 9.64
CA TRP A 185 11.06 13.52 10.63
C TRP A 185 10.60 12.08 10.41
N ARG A 186 10.47 11.33 11.51
CA ARG A 186 9.91 9.98 11.49
C ARG A 186 8.41 10.04 11.71
N PHE A 187 7.67 9.84 10.65
CA PHE A 187 6.23 9.72 10.65
C PHE A 187 5.80 8.27 10.46
N THR A 188 4.58 7.95 10.91
CA THR A 188 4.02 6.61 10.78
C THR A 188 2.57 6.72 10.34
N GLY A 189 2.14 5.81 9.48
CA GLY A 189 0.76 5.74 9.02
C GLY A 189 0.64 5.62 7.51
N ILE A 190 -0.60 5.62 7.04
CA ILE A 190 -0.94 5.63 5.61
C ILE A 190 -0.94 7.10 5.17
N PHE A 191 0.22 7.59 4.70
CA PHE A 191 0.44 9.03 4.50
C PHE A 191 0.23 9.51 3.06
N ARG A 192 -0.06 8.58 2.14
CA ARG A 192 -0.48 8.87 0.75
C ARG A 192 -1.76 8.13 0.42
N ASP A 193 -2.26 8.37 -0.78
CA ASP A 193 -3.53 7.85 -1.25
C ASP A 193 -3.60 6.32 -1.24
N VAL A 194 -4.82 5.83 -0.97
CA VAL A 194 -5.21 4.43 -1.10
C VAL A 194 -6.37 4.34 -2.08
N TYR A 195 -6.30 3.43 -3.03
CA TYR A 195 -7.36 3.24 -4.00
C TYR A 195 -7.44 1.80 -4.52
N LEU A 196 -8.61 1.46 -5.06
CA LEU A 196 -8.80 0.26 -5.84
C LEU A 196 -8.61 0.57 -7.32
N LEU A 197 -8.00 -0.36 -8.04
CA LEU A 197 -7.81 -0.29 -9.47
C LEU A 197 -8.45 -1.51 -10.12
N LYS A 198 -9.51 -1.26 -10.89
CA LYS A 198 -10.22 -2.30 -11.65
C LYS A 198 -9.54 -2.50 -13.01
N ARG A 199 -9.30 -3.73 -13.40
CA ARG A 199 -8.76 -4.08 -14.71
C ARG A 199 -9.54 -5.22 -15.33
N PRO A 200 -9.75 -5.21 -16.66
CA PRO A 200 -10.27 -6.39 -17.35
C PRO A 200 -9.29 -7.57 -17.24
N GLU A 201 -9.72 -8.78 -17.51
CA GLU A 201 -8.85 -9.96 -17.52
C GLU A 201 -7.66 -9.73 -18.46
N GLY A 202 -7.91 -9.38 -19.72
CA GLY A 202 -6.86 -8.98 -20.66
C GLY A 202 -6.55 -7.49 -20.51
N HIS A 203 -5.39 -7.14 -19.95
CA HIS A 203 -4.96 -5.75 -19.78
C HIS A 203 -3.45 -5.59 -19.95
N ILE A 204 -3.01 -4.38 -20.20
CA ILE A 204 -1.58 -4.05 -20.15
C ILE A 204 -1.17 -3.94 -18.69
N VAL A 205 -0.19 -4.73 -18.28
CA VAL A 205 0.39 -4.67 -16.91
C VAL A 205 1.44 -3.59 -16.83
N ASP A 206 2.30 -3.54 -17.85
CA ASP A 206 3.46 -2.65 -17.88
C ASP A 206 3.78 -2.24 -19.31
N TYR A 207 4.40 -1.08 -19.48
CA TYR A 207 4.82 -0.60 -20.79
C TYR A 207 6.13 0.18 -20.73
N LYS A 208 6.81 0.24 -21.89
CA LYS A 208 7.99 1.08 -22.10
C LYS A 208 7.83 1.80 -23.44
N ILE A 209 8.12 3.10 -23.46
CA ILE A 209 8.14 3.90 -24.66
C ILE A 209 9.57 4.37 -24.92
N GLU A 210 10.10 4.06 -26.10
CA GLU A 210 11.42 4.52 -26.55
C GLU A 210 11.26 5.43 -27.76
N PRO A 211 11.50 6.73 -27.59
CA PRO A 211 11.58 7.65 -28.72
C PRO A 211 12.95 7.51 -29.42
N ARG A 212 12.96 7.52 -30.76
CA ARG A 212 14.17 7.54 -31.59
C ARG A 212 14.09 8.66 -32.60
N LEU A 213 15.10 9.50 -32.66
CA LEU A 213 15.27 10.47 -33.72
C LEU A 213 16.03 9.81 -34.87
N LEU A 214 15.49 9.86 -36.07
CA LEU A 214 16.09 9.30 -37.28
C LEU A 214 16.95 10.32 -38.01
N GLU A 215 17.83 9.85 -38.88
CA GLU A 215 18.79 10.71 -39.60
C GLU A 215 18.12 11.72 -40.56
N ASP A 216 16.91 11.38 -41.04
CA ASP A 216 16.09 12.24 -41.89
C ASP A 216 15.34 13.35 -41.12
N GLY A 217 15.48 13.40 -39.78
CA GLY A 217 14.83 14.37 -38.92
C GLY A 217 13.41 13.95 -38.48
N SER A 218 12.94 12.79 -38.91
CA SER A 218 11.70 12.21 -38.40
C SER A 218 11.90 11.55 -37.04
N ALA A 219 10.80 11.25 -36.30
CA ALA A 219 10.85 10.55 -35.02
C ALA A 219 10.02 9.26 -35.06
N GLU A 220 10.54 8.23 -34.46
CA GLU A 220 9.88 6.94 -34.27
C GLU A 220 9.59 6.75 -32.78
N LEU A 221 8.40 6.21 -32.44
CA LEU A 221 8.07 5.77 -31.08
C LEU A 221 7.91 4.24 -31.06
N LEU A 222 8.78 3.59 -30.33
CA LEU A 222 8.67 2.15 -30.06
C LEU A 222 7.90 1.96 -28.77
N PHE A 223 6.80 1.21 -28.85
CA PHE A 223 5.95 0.88 -27.72
C PHE A 223 6.08 -0.61 -27.39
N PHE A 224 6.62 -0.90 -26.23
CA PHE A 224 6.72 -2.26 -25.69
C PHE A 224 5.71 -2.40 -24.57
N HIS A 225 5.00 -3.52 -24.50
CA HIS A 225 4.08 -3.78 -23.41
C HIS A 225 4.14 -5.23 -22.94
N ARG A 226 3.77 -5.44 -21.67
CA ARG A 226 3.53 -6.75 -21.08
C ARG A 226 2.03 -6.88 -20.80
N GLY A 227 1.39 -7.91 -21.35
CA GLY A 227 -0.01 -8.25 -21.07
C GLY A 227 -0.16 -8.96 -19.72
N GLY A 228 -1.34 -8.81 -19.10
CA GLY A 228 -1.80 -9.59 -17.96
C GLY A 228 -3.05 -10.37 -18.35
N GLY A 229 -3.28 -11.52 -17.68
CA GLY A 229 -4.41 -12.38 -17.95
C GLY A 229 -4.08 -13.46 -18.97
N GLU A 230 -3.51 -14.50 -18.51
CA GLU A 230 -3.20 -15.85 -18.98
C GLU A 230 -1.74 -16.20 -18.75
N ALA A 231 -1.53 -17.14 -17.86
CA ALA A 231 -0.47 -18.14 -17.94
C ALA A 231 -1.11 -19.44 -18.38
#